data_2ac29f98f5deca3671f87deebfcd9031
#
_entry.id   2ac29f98f5deca3671f87deebfcd9031
#
_cell.length_a   1.000
_cell.length_b   1.000
_cell.length_c   1.000
_cell.angle_alpha   90.00
_cell.angle_beta   90.00
_cell.angle_gamma   90.00
#
_symmetry.space_group_name_H-M   'P 1'
#
loop_
_entity.id
_entity.type
_entity.pdbx_description
1 polymer ?
#
loop_
_entity_poly.entity_id
_entity_poly.type
_entity_poly.pdbx_seq_one_letter_code
_entity_poly.pdbx_strand_id
1 'polypeptide(L)'
;MELEISVIDSSISWEKSVSKRQAIKEVSEAANNLVASNDYGESIEKMLVGLIVVEPVYDDFSKPRRPRYTEHKETMAFGSIPIVSHKTLEIEIKLNDEKVLAAKDEEVKRIVASEVLNTFQNLKVPKKVTDFDKDRFVADIDRLFHQKFLK
;
A
#
# COMPACT_ATOMS: atom_id res chain seq x y z
N MET A 1 -9.99 -8.68 -4.00
CA MET A 1 -9.25 -7.41 -3.86
C MET A 1 -7.81 -7.60 -4.31
N GLU A 2 -7.25 -6.60 -4.94
CA GLU A 2 -5.82 -6.54 -5.26
C GLU A 2 -5.15 -5.53 -4.33
N LEU A 3 -3.90 -5.82 -3.95
CA LEU A 3 -3.08 -4.92 -3.14
C LEU A 3 -1.73 -4.74 -3.83
N GLU A 4 -1.33 -3.50 -4.05
CA GLU A 4 -0.03 -3.17 -4.62
C GLU A 4 0.70 -2.18 -3.72
N ILE A 5 1.94 -2.49 -3.39
CA ILE A 5 2.85 -1.62 -2.65
C ILE A 5 4.00 -1.27 -3.60
N SER A 6 4.18 0.02 -3.89
CA SER A 6 5.20 0.46 -4.84
C SER A 6 5.74 1.83 -4.48
N VAL A 7 6.95 2.13 -4.94
CA VAL A 7 7.52 3.47 -4.81
C VAL A 7 6.92 4.36 -5.91
N ILE A 8 6.20 5.40 -5.51
CA ILE A 8 5.56 6.33 -6.44
C ILE A 8 6.33 7.62 -6.61
N ASP A 9 7.19 7.97 -5.65
CA ASP A 9 8.04 9.15 -5.72
C ASP A 9 9.30 8.95 -4.87
N SER A 10 10.42 9.52 -5.34
CA SER A 10 11.69 9.44 -4.64
C SER A 10 12.52 10.70 -4.94
N SER A 11 13.06 11.33 -3.88
CA SER A 11 13.94 12.50 -4.00
C SER A 11 15.36 12.16 -4.45
N ILE A 12 15.70 10.88 -4.53
CA ILE A 12 17.02 10.37 -4.90
C ILE A 12 16.90 9.36 -6.04
N SER A 13 18.05 9.02 -6.67
CA SER A 13 18.07 8.00 -7.72
C SER A 13 17.83 6.60 -7.18
N TRP A 14 16.66 6.42 -6.60
CA TRP A 14 16.12 5.14 -6.15
C TRP A 14 16.16 4.08 -7.25
N GLU A 15 16.07 4.55 -8.49
CA GLU A 15 16.14 3.72 -9.70
C GLU A 15 17.42 2.92 -9.80
N LYS A 16 18.53 3.40 -9.20
CA LYS A 16 19.80 2.68 -9.19
C LYS A 16 19.85 1.53 -8.19
N SER A 17 18.83 1.41 -7.34
CA SER A 17 18.79 0.38 -6.30
C SER A 17 17.83 -0.75 -6.66
N VAL A 18 18.21 -1.57 -7.63
CA VAL A 18 17.38 -2.67 -8.14
C VAL A 18 17.02 -3.68 -7.03
N SER A 19 17.97 -4.02 -6.16
CA SER A 19 17.76 -4.98 -5.09
C SER A 19 16.73 -4.48 -4.07
N LYS A 20 16.72 -3.18 -3.75
CA LYS A 20 15.76 -2.59 -2.82
C LYS A 20 14.36 -2.54 -3.40
N ARG A 21 14.24 -2.25 -4.70
CA ARG A 21 12.95 -2.32 -5.39
C ARG A 21 12.41 -3.76 -5.42
N GLN A 22 13.30 -4.72 -5.61
CA GLN A 22 12.93 -6.13 -5.57
C GLN A 22 12.47 -6.54 -4.17
N ALA A 23 13.13 -6.04 -3.12
CA ALA A 23 12.72 -6.29 -1.74
C ALA A 23 11.29 -5.76 -1.47
N ILE A 24 10.98 -4.55 -1.93
CA ILE A 24 9.64 -3.98 -1.81
C ILE A 24 8.62 -4.80 -2.61
N LYS A 25 8.99 -5.24 -3.80
CA LYS A 25 8.13 -6.08 -4.63
C LYS A 25 7.78 -7.40 -3.94
N GLU A 26 8.72 -8.01 -3.23
CA GLU A 26 8.45 -9.24 -2.47
C GLU A 26 7.41 -9.02 -1.37
N VAL A 27 7.50 -7.89 -0.65
CA VAL A 27 6.49 -7.54 0.36
C VAL A 27 5.13 -7.32 -0.31
N SER A 28 5.11 -6.61 -1.42
CA SER A 28 3.88 -6.35 -2.18
C SER A 28 3.23 -7.64 -2.68
N GLU A 29 4.01 -8.53 -3.28
CA GLU A 29 3.49 -9.80 -3.81
C GLU A 29 2.95 -10.70 -2.69
N ALA A 30 3.64 -10.79 -1.55
CA ALA A 30 3.17 -11.57 -0.42
C ALA A 30 1.83 -11.04 0.10
N ALA A 31 1.71 -9.74 0.25
CA ALA A 31 0.47 -9.10 0.70
C ALA A 31 -0.66 -9.29 -0.32
N ASN A 32 -0.37 -9.10 -1.61
CA ASN A 32 -1.36 -9.28 -2.67
C ASN A 32 -1.88 -10.72 -2.74
N ASN A 33 -0.98 -11.70 -2.65
CA ASN A 33 -1.39 -13.11 -2.66
C ASN A 33 -2.33 -13.45 -1.51
N LEU A 34 -2.08 -12.89 -0.33
CA LEU A 34 -2.95 -13.07 0.82
C LEU A 34 -4.34 -12.48 0.57
N VAL A 35 -4.41 -11.22 0.16
CA VAL A 35 -5.71 -10.54 0.01
C VAL A 35 -6.49 -11.03 -1.20
N ALA A 36 -5.82 -11.48 -2.24
CA ALA A 36 -6.48 -12.07 -3.42
C ALA A 36 -7.18 -13.39 -3.09
N SER A 37 -6.73 -14.10 -2.06
CA SER A 37 -7.27 -15.40 -1.65
C SER A 37 -8.34 -15.29 -0.55
N ASN A 38 -8.64 -14.09 -0.09
CA ASN A 38 -9.59 -13.86 1.00
C ASN A 38 -10.61 -12.79 0.60
N ASP A 39 -11.72 -12.76 1.32
CA ASP A 39 -12.80 -11.81 1.11
C ASP A 39 -12.86 -10.85 2.30
N TYR A 40 -12.71 -9.56 2.02
CA TYR A 40 -12.80 -8.49 3.01
C TYR A 40 -13.95 -7.52 2.72
N GLY A 41 -14.87 -7.92 1.86
CA GLY A 41 -16.00 -7.10 1.43
C GLY A 41 -15.86 -6.62 -0.02
N GLU A 42 -16.84 -5.89 -0.49
CA GLU A 42 -16.97 -5.50 -1.89
C GLU A 42 -16.68 -4.01 -2.15
N SER A 43 -16.45 -3.22 -1.12
CA SER A 43 -16.25 -1.77 -1.27
C SER A 43 -14.91 -1.39 -1.87
N ILE A 44 -13.90 -2.25 -1.74
CA ILE A 44 -12.55 -1.99 -2.27
C ILE A 44 -12.15 -3.13 -3.20
N GLU A 45 -11.97 -2.82 -4.47
CA GLU A 45 -11.49 -3.78 -5.46
C GLU A 45 -9.97 -3.75 -5.56
N LYS A 46 -9.37 -2.56 -5.38
CA LYS A 46 -7.92 -2.37 -5.44
C LYS A 46 -7.45 -1.41 -4.37
N MET A 47 -6.39 -1.78 -3.68
CA MET A 47 -5.70 -0.93 -2.71
C MET A 47 -4.30 -0.63 -3.23
N LEU A 48 -3.98 0.65 -3.39
CA LEU A 48 -2.67 1.11 -3.84
C LEU A 48 -1.96 1.78 -2.67
N VAL A 49 -0.85 1.20 -2.25
CA VAL A 49 0.01 1.76 -1.22
C VAL A 49 1.22 2.36 -1.90
N GLY A 50 1.25 3.68 -2.01
CA GLY A 50 2.34 4.42 -2.62
C GLY A 50 3.38 4.84 -1.58
N LEU A 51 4.61 4.39 -1.77
CA LEU A 51 5.72 4.77 -0.91
C LEU A 51 6.41 6.00 -1.48
N ILE A 52 6.54 7.03 -0.64
CA ILE A 52 7.25 8.27 -0.99
C ILE A 52 8.54 8.29 -0.18
N VAL A 53 9.68 8.09 -0.87
CA VAL A 53 11.00 8.04 -0.25
C VAL A 53 11.63 9.42 -0.38
N VAL A 54 11.63 10.19 0.70
CA VAL A 54 12.03 11.60 0.69
C VAL A 54 13.02 11.92 1.80
N GLU A 55 13.80 12.99 1.56
CA GLU A 55 14.70 13.51 2.60
C GLU A 55 13.88 14.16 3.73
N PRO A 56 14.22 13.86 5.00
CA PRO A 56 13.47 14.41 6.15
C PRO A 56 13.45 15.94 6.20
N VAL A 57 14.47 16.59 5.65
CA VAL A 57 14.60 18.06 5.65
C VAL A 57 13.50 18.73 4.83
N TYR A 58 12.97 18.05 3.83
CA TYR A 58 12.01 18.64 2.88
C TYR A 58 10.58 18.20 3.12
N ASP A 59 10.32 17.35 4.11
CA ASP A 59 8.99 16.82 4.32
C ASP A 59 8.67 16.62 5.81
N ASP A 60 7.40 16.79 6.14
CA ASP A 60 6.90 16.58 7.50
C ASP A 60 6.31 15.18 7.62
N PHE A 61 7.05 14.28 8.28
CA PHE A 61 6.62 12.90 8.51
C PHE A 61 5.55 12.77 9.62
N SER A 62 5.28 13.85 10.36
CA SER A 62 4.30 13.81 11.46
C SER A 62 2.85 13.89 10.97
N LYS A 63 2.63 14.31 9.71
CA LYS A 63 1.29 14.47 9.15
C LYS A 63 1.01 13.38 8.10
N PRO A 64 0.32 12.30 8.47
CA PRO A 64 -0.07 11.30 7.50
C PRO A 64 -1.11 11.89 6.53
N ARG A 65 -1.00 11.55 5.25
CA ARG A 65 -2.00 11.93 4.26
C ARG A 65 -3.24 11.06 4.42
N ARG A 66 -4.41 11.67 4.18
CA ARG A 66 -5.67 10.93 4.23
C ARG A 66 -5.76 9.95 3.06
N PRO A 67 -6.26 8.74 3.30
CA PRO A 67 -6.56 7.81 2.21
C PRO A 67 -7.55 8.42 1.24
N ARG A 68 -7.33 8.19 -0.06
CA ARG A 68 -8.23 8.66 -1.10
C ARG A 68 -8.97 7.48 -1.73
N TYR A 69 -10.29 7.54 -1.66
CA TYR A 69 -11.15 6.53 -2.26
C TYR A 69 -11.77 7.08 -3.54
N THR A 70 -11.59 6.35 -4.63
CA THR A 70 -12.14 6.71 -5.92
C THR A 70 -12.95 5.55 -6.49
N GLU A 71 -14.09 5.87 -7.08
CA GLU A 71 -14.92 4.94 -7.82
C GLU A 71 -14.94 5.37 -9.28
N HIS A 72 -14.31 4.58 -10.15
CA HIS A 72 -14.22 4.85 -11.56
C HIS A 72 -15.12 3.88 -12.31
N LYS A 73 -16.02 4.44 -13.15
CA LYS A 73 -16.94 3.68 -13.99
C LYS A 73 -16.55 3.84 -15.46
N GLU A 74 -16.26 2.72 -16.12
CA GLU A 74 -16.04 2.70 -17.55
C GLU A 74 -17.35 2.44 -18.27
N THR A 75 -17.63 3.19 -19.33
CA THR A 75 -18.82 3.03 -20.17
C THR A 75 -18.44 2.54 -21.55
N MET A 76 -19.35 1.81 -22.21
CA MET A 76 -19.17 1.44 -23.62
C MET A 76 -19.17 2.67 -24.51
N ALA A 77 -18.41 2.63 -25.63
CA ALA A 77 -18.33 3.72 -26.60
C ALA A 77 -19.67 4.14 -27.20
N PHE A 78 -20.66 3.29 -27.18
CA PHE A 78 -21.99 3.51 -27.76
C PHE A 78 -23.12 3.52 -26.75
N GLY A 79 -22.83 3.54 -25.45
CA GLY A 79 -23.88 3.48 -24.43
C GLY A 79 -23.49 4.18 -23.15
N SER A 80 -24.51 4.55 -22.38
CA SER A 80 -24.38 5.15 -21.06
C SER A 80 -24.35 4.10 -19.95
N ILE A 81 -24.34 2.82 -20.27
CA ILE A 81 -24.33 1.72 -19.29
C ILE A 81 -22.92 1.46 -18.84
N PRO A 82 -22.58 1.61 -17.53
CA PRO A 82 -21.25 1.27 -17.04
C PRO A 82 -21.01 -0.23 -17.16
N ILE A 83 -19.87 -0.60 -17.78
CA ILE A 83 -19.46 -1.99 -17.93
C ILE A 83 -18.66 -2.45 -16.74
N VAL A 84 -17.77 -1.59 -16.27
CA VAL A 84 -16.81 -1.90 -15.18
C VAL A 84 -16.77 -0.74 -14.21
N SER A 85 -16.90 -1.06 -12.93
CA SER A 85 -16.70 -0.11 -11.84
C SER A 85 -15.42 -0.51 -11.09
N HIS A 86 -14.46 0.41 -10.99
CA HIS A 86 -13.24 0.22 -10.21
C HIS A 86 -13.31 1.03 -8.94
N LYS A 87 -13.25 0.35 -7.81
CA LYS A 87 -13.26 0.96 -6.47
C LYS A 87 -11.86 0.85 -5.90
N THR A 88 -11.15 1.97 -5.88
CA THR A 88 -9.75 2.02 -5.49
C THR A 88 -9.54 2.86 -4.25
N LEU A 89 -8.83 2.31 -3.28
CA LEU A 89 -8.34 3.04 -2.12
C LEU A 89 -6.85 3.29 -2.28
N GLU A 90 -6.45 4.56 -2.32
CA GLU A 90 -5.05 4.96 -2.42
C GLU A 90 -4.55 5.45 -1.06
N ILE A 91 -3.42 4.90 -0.63
CA ILE A 91 -2.76 5.23 0.63
C ILE A 91 -1.33 5.63 0.32
N GLU A 92 -0.87 6.77 0.86
CA GLU A 92 0.49 7.23 0.71
C GLU A 92 1.23 7.10 2.03
N ILE A 93 2.45 6.55 1.97
CA ILE A 93 3.33 6.39 3.13
C ILE A 93 4.66 7.05 2.82
N LYS A 94 5.10 7.95 3.69
CA LYS A 94 6.40 8.60 3.58
C LYS A 94 7.45 7.78 4.30
N LEU A 95 8.56 7.49 3.62
CA LEU A 95 9.71 6.80 4.17
C LEU A 95 10.93 7.72 4.18
N ASN A 96 11.71 7.63 5.26
CA ASN A 96 12.97 8.33 5.36
C ASN A 96 14.00 7.67 4.44
N ASP A 97 14.51 8.43 3.46
CA ASP A 97 15.47 7.94 2.47
C ASP A 97 16.78 7.44 3.07
N GLU A 98 17.30 8.14 4.11
CA GLU A 98 18.54 7.74 4.77
C GLU A 98 18.43 6.34 5.38
N LYS A 99 17.31 6.06 6.05
CA LYS A 99 17.07 4.73 6.64
C LYS A 99 16.97 3.64 5.58
N VAL A 100 16.24 3.92 4.50
CA VAL A 100 16.02 2.93 3.45
C VAL A 100 17.29 2.66 2.66
N LEU A 101 18.06 3.70 2.32
CA LEU A 101 19.29 3.57 1.56
C LEU A 101 20.40 2.87 2.33
N ALA A 102 20.52 3.15 3.64
CA ALA A 102 21.52 2.52 4.49
C ALA A 102 21.18 1.07 4.83
N ALA A 103 19.92 0.65 4.64
CA ALA A 103 19.46 -0.68 5.02
C ALA A 103 19.87 -1.74 4.01
N LYS A 104 20.12 -2.95 4.50
CA LYS A 104 20.26 -4.14 3.65
C LYS A 104 18.87 -4.57 3.17
N ASP A 105 18.81 -5.39 2.12
CA ASP A 105 17.54 -5.78 1.50
C ASP A 105 16.54 -6.41 2.50
N GLU A 106 17.01 -7.26 3.40
CA GLU A 106 16.14 -7.85 4.43
C GLU A 106 15.60 -6.81 5.40
N GLU A 107 16.37 -5.79 5.71
CA GLU A 107 15.93 -4.69 6.55
C GLU A 107 14.97 -3.75 5.82
N VAL A 108 15.15 -3.55 4.51
CA VAL A 108 14.19 -2.81 3.69
C VAL A 108 12.82 -3.48 3.74
N LYS A 109 12.75 -4.79 3.62
CA LYS A 109 11.50 -5.55 3.76
C LYS A 109 10.86 -5.30 5.12
N ARG A 110 11.65 -5.32 6.19
CA ARG A 110 11.17 -5.05 7.55
C ARG A 110 10.65 -3.64 7.70
N ILE A 111 11.38 -2.65 7.22
CA ILE A 111 10.97 -1.23 7.27
C ILE A 111 9.63 -1.04 6.54
N VAL A 112 9.54 -1.54 5.33
CA VAL A 112 8.32 -1.41 4.51
C VAL A 112 7.15 -2.14 5.17
N ALA A 113 7.35 -3.38 5.59
CA ALA A 113 6.29 -4.16 6.25
C ALA A 113 5.81 -3.48 7.54
N SER A 114 6.74 -2.98 8.35
CA SER A 114 6.42 -2.28 9.60
C SER A 114 5.61 -1.01 9.34
N GLU A 115 6.03 -0.18 8.40
CA GLU A 115 5.34 1.07 8.07
C GLU A 115 3.96 0.82 7.44
N VAL A 116 3.86 -0.16 6.56
CA VAL A 116 2.59 -0.54 5.94
C VAL A 116 1.62 -1.07 6.99
N LEU A 117 2.08 -1.96 7.85
CA LEU A 117 1.24 -2.51 8.93
C LEU A 117 0.76 -1.42 9.88
N ASN A 118 1.66 -0.54 10.31
CA ASN A 118 1.32 0.58 11.19
C ASN A 118 0.26 1.48 10.53
N THR A 119 0.42 1.76 9.24
CA THR A 119 -0.54 2.58 8.50
C THR A 119 -1.90 1.91 8.43
N PHE A 120 -1.95 0.60 8.18
CA PHE A 120 -3.21 -0.14 8.15
C PHE A 120 -3.90 -0.18 9.51
N GLN A 121 -3.13 -0.36 10.59
CA GLN A 121 -3.67 -0.37 11.96
C GLN A 121 -4.32 0.96 12.33
N ASN A 122 -3.78 2.06 11.83
CA ASN A 122 -4.26 3.42 12.10
C ASN A 122 -5.11 3.98 10.95
N LEU A 123 -5.50 3.16 10.00
CA LEU A 123 -6.25 3.57 8.82
C LEU A 123 -7.64 4.07 9.21
N LYS A 124 -7.94 5.30 8.81
CA LYS A 124 -9.28 5.86 8.88
C LYS A 124 -9.97 5.61 7.55
N VAL A 125 -10.82 4.61 7.53
CA VAL A 125 -11.54 4.23 6.32
C VAL A 125 -12.51 5.35 5.92
N PRO A 126 -12.47 5.82 4.65
CA PRO A 126 -13.40 6.84 4.19
C PRO A 126 -14.86 6.41 4.35
N LYS A 127 -15.76 7.38 4.62
CA LYS A 127 -17.18 7.10 4.86
C LYS A 127 -17.87 6.39 3.68
N LYS A 128 -17.39 6.59 2.48
CA LYS A 128 -17.94 5.93 1.27
C LYS A 128 -17.64 4.43 1.22
N VAL A 129 -16.64 3.98 1.97
CA VAL A 129 -16.29 2.57 2.08
C VAL A 129 -17.15 1.96 3.17
N THR A 130 -18.23 1.31 2.78
CA THR A 130 -19.24 0.79 3.71
C THR A 130 -19.15 -0.70 3.96
N ASP A 131 -18.56 -1.45 3.02
CA ASP A 131 -18.40 -2.89 3.10
C ASP A 131 -16.91 -3.24 2.98
N PHE A 132 -16.21 -3.14 4.11
CA PHE A 132 -14.81 -3.51 4.22
C PHE A 132 -14.52 -3.96 5.65
N ASP A 133 -14.13 -5.22 5.79
CA ASP A 133 -13.75 -5.80 7.09
C ASP A 133 -12.30 -5.45 7.42
N LYS A 134 -12.12 -4.23 7.92
CA LYS A 134 -10.80 -3.69 8.29
C LYS A 134 -10.10 -4.54 9.34
N ASP A 135 -10.82 -4.97 10.38
CA ASP A 135 -10.22 -5.69 11.49
C ASP A 135 -9.64 -7.03 11.04
N ARG A 136 -10.37 -7.76 10.21
CA ARG A 136 -9.89 -9.02 9.65
C ARG A 136 -8.73 -8.79 8.69
N PHE A 137 -8.82 -7.78 7.83
CA PHE A 137 -7.76 -7.41 6.90
C PHE A 137 -6.45 -7.10 7.64
N VAL A 138 -6.52 -6.24 8.66
CA VAL A 138 -5.35 -5.86 9.47
C VAL A 138 -4.79 -7.08 10.22
N ALA A 139 -5.63 -7.92 10.79
CA ALA A 139 -5.19 -9.11 11.50
C ALA A 139 -4.47 -10.10 10.58
N ASP A 140 -4.97 -10.28 9.37
CA ASP A 140 -4.35 -11.18 8.39
C ASP A 140 -3.01 -10.65 7.88
N ILE A 141 -2.93 -9.34 7.59
CA ILE A 141 -1.67 -8.69 7.19
C ILE A 141 -0.65 -8.74 8.35
N ASP A 142 -1.07 -8.45 9.57
CA ASP A 142 -0.23 -8.51 10.75
C ASP A 142 0.41 -9.90 10.90
N ARG A 143 -0.40 -10.95 10.82
CA ARG A 143 0.08 -12.33 10.91
C ARG A 143 1.08 -12.65 9.79
N LEU A 144 0.76 -12.29 8.56
CA LEU A 144 1.64 -12.53 7.41
C LEU A 144 2.99 -11.83 7.58
N PHE A 145 2.98 -10.55 7.93
CA PHE A 145 4.19 -9.75 8.04
C PHE A 145 5.07 -10.21 9.20
N HIS A 146 4.48 -10.59 10.33
CA HIS A 146 5.26 -11.15 11.44
C HIS A 146 5.87 -12.52 11.11
N GLN A 147 5.22 -13.31 10.30
CA GLN A 147 5.78 -14.59 9.86
C GLN A 147 6.93 -14.42 8.87
N LYS A 148 6.86 -13.45 7.96
CA LYS A 148 7.80 -13.34 6.84
C LYS A 148 8.83 -12.23 6.98
N PHE A 149 8.47 -11.09 7.53
CA PHE A 149 9.29 -9.87 7.45
C PHE A 149 9.64 -9.25 8.79
N LEU A 150 8.85 -9.45 9.82
CA LEU A 150 9.01 -8.79 11.12
C LEU A 150 9.52 -9.76 12.22
N LYS A 151 10.36 -10.67 11.83
CA LYS A 151 10.99 -11.59 12.77
C LYS A 151 12.15 -10.93 13.50
#